data_1ddd2c459306c892bef8d2e4e6fdf7ce
#
_entry.id   1ddd2c459306c892bef8d2e4e6fdf7ce
#
_cell.length_a   1.000
_cell.length_b   1.000
_cell.length_c   1.000
_cell.angle_alpha   90.00
_cell.angle_beta   90.00
_cell.angle_gamma   90.00
#
_symmetry.space_group_name_H-M   'P 1'
#
loop_
_entity.id
_entity.type
_entity.pdbx_description
1 polymer ?
#
loop_
_entity_poly.entity_id
_entity_poly.type
_entity_poly.pdbx_seq_one_letter_code
_entity_poly.pdbx_strand_id
1 'polypeptide(L)'
;MSSSIASTFSKARRPRRRLRPSCRSGPTDPPPRRTAHHRRALLLLATAGLVIGLWWGSGYVVAYTDDAYVDSDVVQVTPEVAGPIETVHVRDNQWIKRGGILFTIDPRPFKLELQQAIAKEERTRAQLPVDKATIESLRAQKESADEGARLANINLGRVTPLTRDGFASKQTYDNTLTAQQQSVAQQRNAEATLEKEKQTLQLHQVAVATAHAARLYAEWRLSRTDVTAPVDGQITNLTLARGDYVSPGRPALAIVDASAWRVIANYKEYYLRHLPPGRQVWVWLDSNPWHLYRARVQGIAHAISRDRRASTLVPYVSPTVDWIRLNRRIPVRLQLIDPPPPQNLFMGADARVLAFY
;
A
#
# COMPACT_ATOMS: atom_id res chain seq x y z
N MET A 1 6.96 70.24 14.36
CA MET A 1 6.43 71.43 13.65
C MET A 1 4.94 71.37 13.85
N SER A 2 4.40 72.08 14.83
CA SER A 2 3.80 73.40 14.78
C SER A 2 2.50 73.36 14.00
N SER A 3 1.32 73.71 14.40
CA SER A 3 0.83 74.68 15.42
C SER A 3 -0.70 74.59 15.32
N SER A 4 -1.49 74.49 16.39
CA SER A 4 -2.00 75.59 17.22
C SER A 4 -2.82 76.63 16.50
N ILE A 5 -3.99 76.90 17.04
CA ILE A 5 -4.69 78.21 17.26
C ILE A 5 -6.18 77.90 17.30
N ALA A 6 -6.92 77.93 18.35
CA ALA A 6 -7.26 78.86 19.44
C ALA A 6 -8.15 80.05 18.96
N SER A 7 -9.12 80.23 19.83
CA SER A 7 -9.85 81.47 20.22
C SER A 7 -11.08 81.88 19.39
N THR A 8 -12.13 82.51 19.84
CA THR A 8 -12.40 83.23 21.09
C THR A 8 -13.87 83.73 21.10
N PHE A 9 -14.51 83.78 22.25
CA PHE A 9 -15.48 84.77 22.79
C PHE A 9 -16.60 85.42 21.91
N SER A 10 -17.84 85.40 22.40
CA SER A 10 -18.33 86.64 23.01
C SER A 10 -19.77 86.54 23.57
N LYS A 11 -19.90 87.09 24.76
CA LYS A 11 -21.08 87.47 25.57
C LYS A 11 -22.03 88.38 24.90
N ALA A 12 -23.36 88.33 25.25
CA ALA A 12 -24.19 89.48 25.73
C ALA A 12 -25.61 89.03 26.11
N ARG A 13 -25.94 89.09 27.33
CA ARG A 13 -26.83 89.96 28.12
C ARG A 13 -28.32 90.03 27.72
N ARG A 14 -29.08 89.80 28.82
CA ARG A 14 -30.51 89.94 29.17
C ARG A 14 -31.16 91.27 28.75
N PRO A 15 -32.56 91.38 28.86
CA PRO A 15 -33.21 91.49 30.12
C PRO A 15 -34.63 90.87 30.27
N ARG A 16 -35.11 90.86 31.47
CA ARG A 16 -36.38 90.42 32.05
C ARG A 16 -37.62 91.15 31.55
N ARG A 17 -38.78 90.50 31.45
CA ARG A 17 -40.07 91.04 31.78
C ARG A 17 -41.02 90.02 32.37
N ARG A 18 -41.50 90.33 33.55
CA ARG A 18 -42.56 89.65 34.29
C ARG A 18 -43.92 89.96 33.69
N LEU A 19 -44.85 89.04 33.67
CA LEU A 19 -46.30 89.31 33.96
C LEU A 19 -46.98 87.97 34.34
N ARG A 20 -47.90 88.09 35.23
CA ARG A 20 -48.64 87.11 36.06
C ARG A 20 -49.88 86.50 35.38
N PRO A 21 -50.68 85.71 36.07
CA PRO A 21 -51.09 84.37 35.67
C PRO A 21 -52.59 84.32 35.24
N SER A 22 -52.94 83.34 34.45
CA SER A 22 -54.37 82.94 34.34
C SER A 22 -54.49 81.45 34.46
N CYS A 23 -55.22 81.01 35.49
CA CYS A 23 -55.74 79.69 35.67
C CYS A 23 -56.64 79.31 34.48
N ARG A 24 -56.29 78.20 33.82
CA ARG A 24 -57.25 77.50 32.98
C ARG A 24 -57.09 76.01 33.21
N SER A 25 -58.05 75.38 33.81
CA SER A 25 -58.20 73.97 33.96
C SER A 25 -58.10 73.25 32.60
N GLY A 26 -57.03 72.49 32.40
CA GLY A 26 -56.85 71.62 31.29
C GLY A 26 -57.23 70.18 31.64
N PRO A 27 -57.60 69.35 30.67
CA PRO A 27 -58.17 68.03 30.91
C PRO A 27 -57.09 67.04 31.42
N THR A 28 -57.48 66.17 32.29
CA THR A 28 -56.73 65.09 32.91
C THR A 28 -56.16 64.16 31.83
N ASP A 29 -54.85 64.13 31.64
CA ASP A 29 -54.13 63.12 30.84
C ASP A 29 -54.34 61.71 31.41
N PRO A 30 -54.58 60.72 30.54
CA PRO A 30 -54.68 59.33 31.01
C PRO A 30 -53.27 58.85 31.45
N PRO A 31 -53.20 57.95 32.45
CA PRO A 31 -51.92 57.47 32.94
C PRO A 31 -51.10 56.73 31.88
N PRO A 32 -49.76 56.87 31.83
CA PRO A 32 -48.93 56.28 30.81
C PRO A 32 -49.03 54.76 30.86
N ARG A 33 -49.28 54.18 29.66
CA ARG A 33 -49.32 52.75 29.38
C ARG A 33 -47.91 52.09 29.61
N ARG A 34 -47.38 52.12 30.85
CA ARG A 34 -46.07 51.52 31.22
C ARG A 34 -46.10 50.00 31.25
N THR A 35 -47.25 49.36 31.33
CA THR A 35 -47.38 47.90 31.50
C THR A 35 -47.15 47.10 30.21
N ALA A 36 -47.37 47.69 29.01
CA ALA A 36 -47.18 47.00 27.75
C ALA A 36 -45.69 46.86 27.38
N HIS A 37 -44.86 47.84 27.75
CA HIS A 37 -43.41 47.78 27.47
C HIS A 37 -42.68 46.78 28.40
N HIS A 38 -43.07 46.68 29.65
CA HIS A 38 -42.53 45.71 30.61
C HIS A 38 -42.91 44.27 30.24
N ARG A 39 -44.12 44.01 29.76
CA ARG A 39 -44.52 42.68 29.25
C ARG A 39 -43.74 42.28 27.98
N ARG A 40 -43.54 43.21 27.06
CA ARG A 40 -42.72 42.96 25.86
C ARG A 40 -41.22 42.74 26.19
N ALA A 41 -40.68 43.52 27.13
CA ALA A 41 -39.29 43.31 27.63
C ALA A 41 -39.11 41.97 28.33
N LEU A 42 -40.10 41.56 29.18
CA LEU A 42 -40.09 40.25 29.83
C LEU A 42 -40.20 39.10 28.82
N LEU A 43 -41.04 39.23 27.79
CA LEU A 43 -41.13 38.23 26.69
C LEU A 43 -39.81 38.13 25.92
N LEU A 44 -39.19 39.25 25.60
CA LEU A 44 -37.87 39.28 24.92
C LEU A 44 -36.75 38.64 25.79
N LEU A 45 -36.75 38.91 27.09
CA LEU A 45 -35.84 38.30 28.04
C LEU A 45 -36.10 36.79 28.19
N ALA A 46 -37.34 36.38 28.25
CA ALA A 46 -37.73 34.97 28.34
C ALA A 46 -37.36 34.19 27.04
N THR A 47 -37.61 34.80 25.87
CA THR A 47 -37.19 34.19 24.58
C THR A 47 -35.68 34.15 24.44
N ALA A 48 -34.95 35.20 24.85
CA ALA A 48 -33.50 35.22 24.88
C ALA A 48 -32.94 34.14 25.84
N GLY A 49 -33.50 34.03 27.05
CA GLY A 49 -33.17 33.00 28.02
C GLY A 49 -33.46 31.60 27.52
N LEU A 50 -34.57 31.38 26.83
CA LEU A 50 -34.92 30.10 26.19
C LEU A 50 -33.95 29.74 25.08
N VAL A 51 -33.60 30.71 24.20
CA VAL A 51 -32.60 30.49 23.12
C VAL A 51 -31.24 30.19 23.69
N ILE A 52 -30.79 30.92 24.71
CA ILE A 52 -29.50 30.65 25.39
C ILE A 52 -29.53 29.28 26.07
N GLY A 53 -30.62 28.94 26.75
CA GLY A 53 -30.81 27.63 27.39
C GLY A 53 -30.81 26.46 26.40
N LEU A 54 -31.49 26.62 25.26
CA LEU A 54 -31.48 25.65 24.17
C LEU A 54 -30.09 25.54 23.53
N TRP A 55 -29.42 26.66 23.33
CA TRP A 55 -28.06 26.68 22.79
C TRP A 55 -27.09 26.03 23.75
N TRP A 56 -27.18 26.29 25.04
CA TRP A 56 -26.35 25.67 26.08
C TRP A 56 -26.67 24.17 26.24
N GLY A 57 -27.95 23.81 26.23
CA GLY A 57 -28.43 22.43 26.31
C GLY A 57 -28.10 21.59 25.09
N SER A 58 -28.00 22.20 23.88
CA SER A 58 -27.61 21.49 22.66
C SER A 58 -26.23 20.85 22.74
N GLY A 59 -25.31 21.46 23.47
CA GLY A 59 -23.96 20.94 23.71
C GLY A 59 -23.92 19.62 24.51
N TYR A 60 -25.03 19.25 25.18
CA TYR A 60 -25.15 17.98 25.92
C TYR A 60 -25.82 16.86 25.09
N VAL A 61 -26.40 17.16 23.93
CA VAL A 61 -27.15 16.21 23.12
C VAL A 61 -26.49 15.99 21.75
N VAL A 62 -25.61 16.93 21.33
CA VAL A 62 -25.04 16.95 20.01
C VAL A 62 -23.52 17.09 20.07
N ALA A 63 -22.81 16.14 19.50
CA ALA A 63 -21.38 16.27 19.24
C ALA A 63 -21.17 16.80 17.80
N TYR A 64 -20.78 18.06 17.71
CA TYR A 64 -20.45 18.73 16.45
C TYR A 64 -18.96 18.97 16.34
N THR A 65 -18.40 18.74 15.16
CA THR A 65 -17.05 19.19 14.81
C THR A 65 -17.00 19.72 13.39
N ASP A 66 -16.31 20.82 13.23
CA ASP A 66 -15.92 21.47 11.97
C ASP A 66 -14.50 21.13 11.54
N ASP A 67 -13.75 20.41 12.40
CA ASP A 67 -12.42 19.94 12.14
C ASP A 67 -12.48 18.46 11.70
N ALA A 68 -12.97 18.26 10.49
CA ALA A 68 -12.99 16.97 9.85
C ALA A 68 -12.54 17.11 8.39
N TYR A 69 -11.96 16.06 7.85
CA TYR A 69 -11.51 16.04 6.47
C TYR A 69 -11.69 14.66 5.84
N VAL A 70 -11.80 14.66 4.52
CA VAL A 70 -11.88 13.45 3.70
C VAL A 70 -10.48 12.86 3.56
N ASP A 71 -10.35 11.57 3.75
CA ASP A 71 -9.11 10.83 3.66
C ASP A 71 -9.30 9.56 2.83
N SER A 72 -8.24 9.08 2.21
CA SER A 72 -8.18 7.80 1.52
C SER A 72 -6.78 7.20 1.64
N ASP A 73 -6.63 5.94 1.24
CA ASP A 73 -5.33 5.31 1.20
C ASP A 73 -4.56 5.76 -0.05
N VAL A 74 -3.31 6.15 0.14
CA VAL A 74 -2.41 6.49 -0.94
C VAL A 74 -1.49 5.31 -1.20
N VAL A 75 -1.71 4.64 -2.33
CA VAL A 75 -0.92 3.49 -2.76
C VAL A 75 0.26 3.97 -3.58
N GLN A 76 1.45 3.78 -3.05
CA GLN A 76 2.69 4.10 -3.74
C GLN A 76 3.04 2.98 -4.71
N VAL A 77 3.17 3.31 -6.00
CA VAL A 77 3.55 2.36 -7.04
C VAL A 77 5.07 2.37 -7.17
N THR A 78 5.67 1.22 -6.88
CA THR A 78 7.11 1.00 -6.94
C THR A 78 7.42 -0.01 -8.03
N PRO A 79 8.33 0.27 -8.99
CA PRO A 79 8.72 -0.68 -10.01
C PRO A 79 9.48 -1.86 -9.39
N GLU A 80 9.33 -3.04 -9.97
CA GLU A 80 10.02 -4.26 -9.52
C GLU A 80 11.35 -4.47 -10.25
N VAL A 81 11.56 -3.79 -11.39
CA VAL A 81 12.80 -3.82 -12.18
C VAL A 81 13.34 -2.40 -12.40
N ALA A 82 14.65 -2.29 -12.54
CA ALA A 82 15.31 -1.01 -12.77
C ALA A 82 15.53 -0.76 -14.27
N GLY A 83 15.36 0.48 -14.70
CA GLY A 83 15.65 0.89 -16.08
C GLY A 83 15.12 2.27 -16.42
N PRO A 84 15.46 2.80 -17.61
CA PRO A 84 14.89 4.03 -18.11
C PRO A 84 13.44 3.83 -18.55
N ILE A 85 12.60 4.85 -18.35
CA ILE A 85 11.20 4.86 -18.82
C ILE A 85 11.19 5.05 -20.35
N GLU A 86 10.60 4.11 -21.06
CA GLU A 86 10.37 4.22 -22.49
C GLU A 86 9.15 5.08 -22.80
N THR A 87 8.03 4.82 -22.13
CA THR A 87 6.76 5.56 -22.32
C THR A 87 5.99 5.68 -21.02
N VAL A 88 5.34 6.83 -20.84
CA VAL A 88 4.36 7.06 -19.76
C VAL A 88 2.98 7.07 -20.42
N HIS A 89 2.07 6.20 -19.98
CA HIS A 89 0.75 5.99 -20.60
C HIS A 89 -0.36 6.80 -19.93
N VAL A 90 -0.07 7.43 -18.82
CA VAL A 90 -1.05 8.13 -17.97
C VAL A 90 -0.68 9.60 -17.79
N ARG A 91 -1.65 10.39 -17.34
CA ARG A 91 -1.49 11.83 -17.04
C ARG A 91 -1.77 12.06 -15.56
N ASP A 92 -1.27 13.17 -15.06
CA ASP A 92 -1.60 13.61 -13.71
C ASP A 92 -3.11 13.82 -13.54
N ASN A 93 -3.64 13.47 -12.37
CA ASN A 93 -5.07 13.50 -12.04
C ASN A 93 -5.96 12.61 -12.92
N GLN A 94 -5.38 11.68 -13.68
CA GLN A 94 -6.14 10.73 -14.49
C GLN A 94 -6.70 9.61 -13.62
N TRP A 95 -7.94 9.22 -13.93
CA TRP A 95 -8.54 8.02 -13.36
C TRP A 95 -8.01 6.76 -14.04
N ILE A 96 -7.62 5.78 -13.26
CA ILE A 96 -7.09 4.49 -13.72
C ILE A 96 -7.81 3.33 -13.05
N LYS A 97 -8.01 2.25 -13.78
CA LYS A 97 -8.50 0.98 -13.23
C LYS A 97 -7.32 0.07 -12.87
N ARG A 98 -7.53 -0.79 -11.89
CA ARG A 98 -6.60 -1.84 -11.52
C ARG A 98 -6.18 -2.65 -12.76
N GLY A 99 -4.87 -2.90 -12.89
CA GLY A 99 -4.28 -3.58 -14.05
C GLY A 99 -4.02 -2.68 -15.25
N GLY A 100 -4.48 -1.42 -15.26
CA GLY A 100 -4.14 -0.45 -16.30
C GLY A 100 -2.65 -0.13 -16.30
N ILE A 101 -2.03 -0.04 -17.48
CA ILE A 101 -0.61 0.25 -17.64
C ILE A 101 -0.37 1.73 -17.31
N LEU A 102 0.56 1.98 -16.39
CA LEU A 102 0.97 3.31 -15.96
C LEU A 102 2.14 3.84 -16.79
N PHE A 103 3.19 3.07 -16.86
CA PHE A 103 4.37 3.36 -17.67
C PHE A 103 5.10 2.07 -18.04
N THR A 104 5.87 2.11 -19.11
CA THR A 104 6.69 1.01 -19.59
C THR A 104 8.16 1.37 -19.44
N ILE A 105 8.93 0.49 -18.80
CA ILE A 105 10.38 0.53 -18.69
C ILE A 105 10.95 -0.07 -19.98
N ASP A 106 12.09 0.40 -20.48
CA ASP A 106 12.72 -0.12 -21.71
C ASP A 106 12.85 -1.66 -21.67
N PRO A 107 12.06 -2.40 -22.49
CA PRO A 107 12.04 -3.86 -22.45
C PRO A 107 13.21 -4.50 -23.18
N ARG A 108 14.00 -3.74 -23.97
CA ARG A 108 15.05 -4.29 -24.85
C ARG A 108 16.11 -5.08 -24.10
N PRO A 109 16.68 -4.60 -22.97
CA PRO A 109 17.65 -5.39 -22.21
C PRO A 109 17.05 -6.70 -21.68
N PHE A 110 15.80 -6.65 -21.21
CA PHE A 110 15.11 -7.81 -20.65
C PHE A 110 14.74 -8.84 -21.73
N LYS A 111 14.39 -8.40 -22.94
CA LYS A 111 14.16 -9.30 -24.09
C LYS A 111 15.45 -10.04 -24.48
N LEU A 112 16.58 -9.33 -24.48
CA LEU A 112 17.88 -9.96 -24.77
C LEU A 112 18.26 -10.96 -23.68
N GLU A 113 18.07 -10.62 -22.42
CA GLU A 113 18.32 -11.53 -21.29
C GLU A 113 17.45 -12.80 -21.37
N LEU A 114 16.18 -12.65 -21.72
CA LEU A 114 15.27 -13.80 -21.93
C LEU A 114 15.78 -14.68 -23.10
N GLN A 115 16.18 -14.09 -24.22
CA GLN A 115 16.73 -14.84 -25.36
C GLN A 115 17.99 -15.63 -24.99
N GLN A 116 18.88 -15.01 -24.19
CA GLN A 116 20.07 -15.68 -23.68
C GLN A 116 19.72 -16.86 -22.75
N ALA A 117 18.73 -16.67 -21.87
CA ALA A 117 18.27 -17.73 -20.97
C ALA A 117 17.63 -18.90 -21.72
N ILE A 118 16.82 -18.62 -22.76
CA ILE A 118 16.23 -19.63 -23.64
C ILE A 118 17.34 -20.43 -24.34
N ALA A 119 18.29 -19.75 -24.98
CA ALA A 119 19.39 -20.40 -25.69
C ALA A 119 20.23 -21.28 -24.75
N LYS A 120 20.46 -20.84 -23.52
CA LYS A 120 21.17 -21.60 -22.49
C LYS A 120 20.39 -22.86 -22.08
N GLU A 121 19.07 -22.76 -21.86
CA GLU A 121 18.22 -23.92 -21.56
C GLU A 121 18.25 -24.94 -22.70
N GLU A 122 18.07 -24.48 -23.93
CA GLU A 122 18.10 -25.34 -25.13
C GLU A 122 19.43 -26.07 -25.28
N ARG A 123 20.55 -25.34 -25.14
CA ARG A 123 21.90 -25.94 -25.19
C ARG A 123 22.09 -27.01 -24.11
N THR A 124 21.67 -26.71 -22.87
CA THR A 124 21.80 -27.67 -21.76
C THR A 124 20.90 -28.89 -21.96
N ARG A 125 19.70 -28.68 -22.49
CA ARG A 125 18.76 -29.76 -22.81
C ARG A 125 19.25 -30.64 -23.93
N ALA A 126 19.93 -30.06 -24.94
CA ALA A 126 20.51 -30.82 -26.05
C ALA A 126 21.61 -31.78 -25.64
N GLN A 127 22.22 -31.63 -24.45
CA GLN A 127 23.21 -32.57 -23.90
C GLN A 127 22.58 -33.88 -23.44
N LEU A 128 21.34 -33.90 -22.98
CA LEU A 128 20.69 -35.08 -22.42
C LEU A 128 20.57 -36.26 -23.38
N PRO A 129 20.21 -36.11 -24.68
CA PRO A 129 20.20 -37.21 -25.64
C PRO A 129 21.60 -37.76 -25.91
N VAL A 130 22.64 -36.93 -25.86
CA VAL A 130 24.05 -37.37 -26.02
C VAL A 130 24.44 -38.26 -24.83
N ASP A 131 24.16 -37.85 -23.61
CA ASP A 131 24.46 -38.63 -22.40
C ASP A 131 23.71 -39.99 -22.42
N LYS A 132 22.42 -39.97 -22.87
CA LYS A 132 21.62 -41.19 -23.00
C LYS A 132 22.21 -42.17 -24.03
N ALA A 133 22.69 -41.66 -25.18
CA ALA A 133 23.31 -42.47 -26.18
C ALA A 133 24.65 -43.06 -25.68
N THR A 134 25.43 -42.25 -24.92
CA THR A 134 26.66 -42.71 -24.27
C THR A 134 26.36 -43.83 -23.24
N ILE A 135 25.37 -43.68 -22.41
CA ILE A 135 24.93 -44.70 -21.46
C ILE A 135 24.53 -45.99 -22.16
N GLU A 136 23.84 -45.94 -23.30
CA GLU A 136 23.43 -47.10 -24.04
C GLU A 136 24.65 -47.86 -24.61
N SER A 137 25.65 -47.13 -25.15
CA SER A 137 26.89 -47.70 -25.58
C SER A 137 27.68 -48.37 -24.42
N LEU A 138 27.72 -47.70 -23.25
CA LEU A 138 28.36 -48.28 -22.06
C LEU A 138 27.64 -49.50 -21.50
N ARG A 139 26.33 -49.56 -21.64
CA ARG A 139 25.56 -50.79 -21.29
C ARG A 139 25.93 -51.97 -22.14
N ALA A 140 26.06 -51.80 -23.47
CA ALA A 140 26.52 -52.85 -24.37
C ALA A 140 27.96 -53.28 -24.06
N GLN A 141 28.83 -52.35 -23.68
CA GLN A 141 30.22 -52.66 -23.27
C GLN A 141 30.21 -53.48 -21.93
N LYS A 142 29.37 -53.11 -20.94
CA LYS A 142 29.26 -53.82 -19.71
C LYS A 142 28.72 -55.25 -19.97
N GLU A 143 27.72 -55.41 -20.79
CA GLU A 143 27.15 -56.71 -21.16
C GLU A 143 28.22 -57.61 -21.79
N SER A 144 29.01 -57.12 -22.73
CA SER A 144 30.14 -57.83 -23.30
C SER A 144 31.21 -58.25 -22.26
N ALA A 145 31.51 -57.36 -21.30
CA ALA A 145 32.47 -57.64 -20.23
C ALA A 145 31.92 -58.67 -19.21
N ASP A 146 30.60 -58.62 -18.92
CA ASP A 146 29.90 -59.59 -18.07
C ASP A 146 29.95 -60.98 -18.68
N GLU A 147 29.67 -61.11 -20.00
CA GLU A 147 29.80 -62.38 -20.71
C GLU A 147 31.24 -62.92 -20.77
N GLY A 148 32.22 -62.03 -20.98
CA GLY A 148 33.65 -62.35 -20.91
C GLY A 148 34.07 -62.93 -19.53
N ALA A 149 33.65 -62.26 -18.47
CA ALA A 149 33.92 -62.73 -17.09
C ALA A 149 33.20 -64.08 -16.76
N ARG A 150 31.98 -64.21 -17.27
CA ARG A 150 31.22 -65.46 -17.12
C ARG A 150 31.93 -66.62 -17.81
N LEU A 151 32.36 -66.46 -19.06
CA LEU A 151 33.13 -67.47 -19.81
C LEU A 151 34.43 -67.84 -19.11
N ALA A 152 35.22 -66.87 -18.66
CA ALA A 152 36.46 -67.05 -17.94
C ALA A 152 36.25 -67.82 -16.62
N ASN A 153 35.21 -67.54 -15.86
CA ASN A 153 34.80 -68.28 -14.67
C ASN A 153 34.47 -69.75 -14.98
N ILE A 154 33.70 -70.03 -16.04
CA ILE A 154 33.36 -71.38 -16.49
C ILE A 154 34.65 -72.16 -16.83
N ASN A 155 35.57 -71.53 -17.58
CA ASN A 155 36.81 -72.16 -17.97
C ASN A 155 37.66 -72.47 -16.75
N LEU A 156 37.84 -71.57 -15.80
CA LEU A 156 38.54 -71.87 -14.55
C LEU A 156 37.87 -73.00 -13.76
N GLY A 157 36.56 -73.03 -13.67
CA GLY A 157 35.78 -74.07 -13.02
C GLY A 157 35.99 -75.46 -13.64
N ARG A 158 36.25 -75.51 -14.97
CA ARG A 158 36.56 -76.77 -15.69
C ARG A 158 38.01 -77.20 -15.47
N VAL A 159 38.98 -76.28 -15.52
CA VAL A 159 40.43 -76.58 -15.40
C VAL A 159 40.79 -76.96 -13.95
N THR A 160 40.19 -76.37 -12.97
CA THR A 160 40.51 -76.62 -11.55
C THR A 160 40.45 -78.10 -11.13
N PRO A 161 39.38 -78.89 -11.37
CA PRO A 161 39.38 -80.32 -11.05
C PRO A 161 40.36 -81.10 -11.90
N LEU A 162 40.50 -80.75 -13.20
CA LEU A 162 41.45 -81.47 -14.09
C LEU A 162 42.89 -81.37 -13.62
N THR A 163 43.28 -80.19 -13.09
CA THR A 163 44.62 -79.97 -12.54
C THR A 163 44.81 -80.75 -11.21
N ARG A 164 43.78 -80.79 -10.37
CA ARG A 164 43.82 -81.58 -9.12
C ARG A 164 44.01 -83.06 -9.39
N ASP A 165 43.33 -83.59 -10.40
CA ASP A 165 43.39 -85.02 -10.78
C ASP A 165 44.59 -85.37 -11.67
N GLY A 166 45.50 -84.43 -11.95
CA GLY A 166 46.74 -84.59 -12.73
C GLY A 166 46.58 -84.58 -14.26
N PHE A 167 45.37 -84.26 -14.79
CA PHE A 167 45.06 -84.25 -16.22
C PHE A 167 45.38 -82.86 -16.91
N ALA A 168 45.68 -81.84 -16.11
CA ALA A 168 46.11 -80.50 -16.63
C ALA A 168 47.34 -80.02 -15.93
N SER A 169 48.19 -79.23 -16.62
CA SER A 169 49.43 -78.67 -16.05
C SER A 169 49.12 -77.48 -15.11
N LYS A 170 49.99 -77.27 -14.11
CA LYS A 170 49.92 -76.10 -13.21
C LYS A 170 49.99 -74.79 -13.99
N GLN A 171 50.78 -74.72 -15.04
CA GLN A 171 50.84 -73.55 -15.92
C GLN A 171 49.53 -73.25 -16.61
N THR A 172 48.78 -74.25 -17.04
CA THR A 172 47.43 -74.07 -17.62
C THR A 172 46.47 -73.51 -16.61
N TYR A 173 46.50 -73.96 -15.36
CA TYR A 173 45.71 -73.40 -14.26
C TYR A 173 46.07 -71.96 -14.00
N ASP A 174 47.34 -71.61 -13.81
CA ASP A 174 47.81 -70.24 -13.54
C ASP A 174 47.44 -69.27 -14.67
N ASN A 175 47.55 -69.66 -15.93
CA ASN A 175 47.11 -68.90 -17.08
C ASN A 175 45.58 -68.67 -17.06
N THR A 176 44.78 -69.70 -16.74
CA THR A 176 43.33 -69.57 -16.72
C THR A 176 42.86 -68.71 -15.52
N LEU A 177 43.54 -68.81 -14.40
CA LEU A 177 43.30 -67.96 -13.23
C LEU A 177 43.59 -66.49 -13.54
N THR A 178 44.73 -66.22 -14.19
CA THR A 178 45.11 -64.87 -14.61
C THR A 178 44.08 -64.28 -15.60
N ALA A 179 43.63 -65.07 -16.59
CA ALA A 179 42.61 -64.66 -17.55
C ALA A 179 41.27 -64.35 -16.84
N GLN A 180 40.87 -65.16 -15.85
CA GLN A 180 39.67 -64.89 -15.07
C GLN A 180 39.80 -63.58 -14.28
N GLN A 181 40.91 -63.36 -13.59
CA GLN A 181 41.14 -62.13 -12.84
C GLN A 181 41.11 -60.90 -13.73
N GLN A 182 41.70 -60.97 -14.93
CA GLN A 182 41.66 -59.87 -15.94
C GLN A 182 40.24 -59.60 -16.41
N SER A 183 39.44 -60.66 -16.71
CA SER A 183 38.05 -60.46 -17.17
C SER A 183 37.17 -59.87 -16.09
N VAL A 184 37.34 -60.29 -14.81
CA VAL A 184 36.64 -59.70 -13.68
C VAL A 184 37.04 -58.24 -13.46
N ALA A 185 38.29 -57.90 -13.63
CA ALA A 185 38.74 -56.49 -13.56
C ALA A 185 38.14 -55.64 -14.69
N GLN A 186 38.05 -56.18 -15.92
CA GLN A 186 37.37 -55.50 -17.04
C GLN A 186 35.88 -55.27 -16.77
N GLN A 187 35.18 -56.27 -16.24
CA GLN A 187 33.76 -56.17 -15.82
C GLN A 187 33.57 -55.04 -14.82
N ARG A 188 34.37 -54.99 -13.74
CA ARG A 188 34.29 -53.94 -12.72
C ARG A 188 34.57 -52.55 -13.30
N ASN A 189 35.53 -52.44 -14.22
CA ASN A 189 35.86 -51.18 -14.88
C ASN A 189 34.66 -50.70 -15.77
N ALA A 190 34.04 -51.58 -16.54
CA ALA A 190 32.87 -51.28 -17.36
C ALA A 190 31.66 -50.85 -16.51
N GLU A 191 31.42 -51.52 -15.37
CA GLU A 191 30.38 -51.13 -14.43
C GLU A 191 30.62 -49.76 -13.80
N ALA A 192 31.83 -49.51 -13.32
CA ALA A 192 32.21 -48.23 -12.73
C ALA A 192 32.09 -47.06 -13.74
N THR A 193 32.44 -47.30 -15.01
CA THR A 193 32.31 -46.29 -16.09
C THR A 193 30.86 -46.02 -16.41
N LEU A 194 30.00 -47.05 -16.49
CA LEU A 194 28.58 -46.88 -16.69
C LEU A 194 27.91 -46.11 -15.53
N GLU A 195 28.28 -46.41 -14.30
CA GLU A 195 27.72 -45.72 -13.13
C GLU A 195 28.14 -44.25 -13.06
N LYS A 196 29.39 -43.97 -13.39
CA LYS A 196 29.88 -42.59 -13.55
C LYS A 196 29.05 -41.81 -14.55
N GLU A 197 28.76 -42.40 -15.71
CA GLU A 197 28.00 -41.72 -16.76
C GLU A 197 26.53 -41.49 -16.36
N LYS A 198 25.91 -42.43 -15.64
CA LYS A 198 24.60 -42.21 -15.06
C LYS A 198 24.54 -41.02 -14.10
N GLN A 199 25.57 -40.88 -13.25
CA GLN A 199 25.72 -39.73 -12.35
C GLN A 199 25.90 -38.44 -13.14
N THR A 200 26.65 -38.45 -14.25
CA THR A 200 26.83 -37.32 -15.16
C THR A 200 25.51 -36.91 -15.77
N LEU A 201 24.68 -37.87 -16.25
CA LEU A 201 23.31 -37.60 -16.73
C LEU A 201 22.46 -36.92 -15.66
N GLN A 202 22.54 -37.39 -14.43
CA GLN A 202 21.79 -36.78 -13.31
C GLN A 202 22.23 -35.33 -13.07
N LEU A 203 23.53 -35.03 -13.11
CA LEU A 203 24.06 -33.67 -13.01
C LEU A 203 23.54 -32.77 -14.14
N HIS A 204 23.54 -33.28 -15.39
CA HIS A 204 23.00 -32.51 -16.54
C HIS A 204 21.48 -32.31 -16.42
N GLN A 205 20.72 -33.24 -15.87
CA GLN A 205 19.30 -33.03 -15.57
C GLN A 205 19.06 -31.88 -14.58
N VAL A 206 19.87 -31.81 -13.52
CA VAL A 206 19.82 -30.69 -12.56
C VAL A 206 20.23 -29.38 -13.23
N ALA A 207 21.23 -29.42 -14.13
CA ALA A 207 21.66 -28.24 -14.89
C ALA A 207 20.52 -27.71 -15.82
N VAL A 208 19.74 -28.60 -16.44
CA VAL A 208 18.53 -28.24 -17.23
C VAL A 208 17.50 -27.57 -16.34
N ALA A 209 17.20 -28.13 -15.16
CA ALA A 209 16.25 -27.54 -14.22
C ALA A 209 16.71 -26.14 -13.78
N THR A 210 17.98 -25.95 -13.54
CA THR A 210 18.57 -24.64 -13.19
C THR A 210 18.43 -23.64 -14.35
N ALA A 211 18.74 -24.05 -15.57
CA ALA A 211 18.60 -23.20 -16.76
C ALA A 211 17.14 -22.83 -17.03
N HIS A 212 16.21 -23.77 -16.83
CA HIS A 212 14.78 -23.54 -16.92
C HIS A 212 14.30 -22.48 -15.88
N ALA A 213 14.73 -22.59 -14.63
CA ALA A 213 14.42 -21.60 -13.60
C ALA A 213 14.97 -20.20 -13.96
N ALA A 214 16.17 -20.13 -14.53
CA ALA A 214 16.76 -18.88 -15.01
C ALA A 214 15.92 -18.25 -16.16
N ARG A 215 15.39 -19.06 -17.09
CA ARG A 215 14.48 -18.58 -18.13
C ARG A 215 13.19 -18.02 -17.54
N LEU A 216 12.56 -18.73 -16.61
CA LEU A 216 11.33 -18.26 -15.95
C LEU A 216 11.56 -16.93 -15.22
N TYR A 217 12.74 -16.76 -14.59
CA TYR A 217 13.08 -15.51 -13.95
C TYR A 217 13.26 -14.35 -14.95
N ALA A 218 13.89 -14.61 -16.08
CA ALA A 218 14.02 -13.61 -17.15
C ALA A 218 12.65 -13.24 -17.77
N GLU A 219 11.74 -14.21 -17.95
CA GLU A 219 10.36 -13.97 -18.39
C GLU A 219 9.61 -13.10 -17.38
N TRP A 220 9.71 -13.42 -16.09
CA TRP A 220 9.11 -12.62 -15.02
C TRP A 220 9.65 -11.19 -15.06
N ARG A 221 10.96 -10.99 -15.16
CA ARG A 221 11.57 -9.64 -15.24
C ARG A 221 11.04 -8.85 -16.44
N LEU A 222 10.92 -9.49 -17.58
CA LEU A 222 10.36 -8.87 -18.78
C LEU A 222 8.88 -8.49 -18.56
N SER A 223 8.08 -9.33 -17.91
CA SER A 223 6.69 -9.00 -17.60
C SER A 223 6.55 -7.82 -16.62
N ARG A 224 7.59 -7.52 -15.83
CA ARG A 224 7.60 -6.39 -14.89
C ARG A 224 8.07 -5.07 -15.50
N THR A 225 8.41 -5.06 -16.78
CA THR A 225 8.70 -3.82 -17.51
C THR A 225 7.44 -2.97 -17.73
N ASP A 226 6.27 -3.58 -17.83
CA ASP A 226 4.98 -2.89 -17.85
C ASP A 226 4.45 -2.75 -16.43
N VAL A 227 4.58 -1.55 -15.87
CA VAL A 227 4.13 -1.26 -14.52
C VAL A 227 2.66 -0.92 -14.55
N THR A 228 1.86 -1.68 -13.80
CA THR A 228 0.39 -1.58 -13.78
C THR A 228 -0.14 -1.04 -12.45
N ALA A 229 -1.35 -0.46 -12.47
CA ALA A 229 -2.04 0.03 -11.30
C ALA A 229 -2.47 -1.13 -10.38
N PRO A 230 -2.12 -1.13 -9.08
CA PRO A 230 -2.52 -2.17 -8.13
C PRO A 230 -3.97 -2.03 -7.66
N VAL A 231 -4.55 -0.83 -7.73
CA VAL A 231 -5.90 -0.48 -7.29
C VAL A 231 -6.61 0.39 -8.31
N ASP A 232 -7.95 0.47 -8.21
CA ASP A 232 -8.73 1.50 -8.89
C ASP A 232 -8.55 2.84 -8.18
N GLY A 233 -8.30 3.92 -8.92
CA GLY A 233 -8.11 5.20 -8.26
C GLY A 233 -7.67 6.32 -9.19
N GLN A 234 -7.28 7.43 -8.59
CA GLN A 234 -6.80 8.61 -9.28
C GLN A 234 -5.30 8.78 -9.06
N ILE A 235 -4.57 8.97 -10.14
CA ILE A 235 -3.13 9.27 -10.11
C ILE A 235 -2.93 10.66 -9.50
N THR A 236 -1.97 10.80 -8.64
CA THR A 236 -1.62 12.09 -8.04
C THR A 236 -0.13 12.33 -8.10
N ASN A 237 0.25 13.60 -8.30
CA ASN A 237 1.64 14.08 -8.31
C ASN A 237 2.54 13.28 -9.28
N LEU A 238 2.11 13.14 -10.52
CA LEU A 238 2.89 12.47 -11.56
C LEU A 238 4.07 13.35 -11.98
N THR A 239 5.26 13.01 -11.54
CA THR A 239 6.51 13.70 -11.89
C THR A 239 7.35 12.96 -12.92
N LEU A 240 6.94 11.74 -13.30
CA LEU A 240 7.68 10.88 -14.23
C LEU A 240 7.64 11.38 -15.65
N ALA A 241 8.80 11.39 -16.28
CA ALA A 241 8.95 11.72 -17.68
C ALA A 241 9.64 10.57 -18.45
N ARG A 242 9.46 10.56 -19.78
CA ARG A 242 10.20 9.66 -20.66
C ARG A 242 11.70 9.89 -20.53
N GLY A 243 12.46 8.83 -20.33
CA GLY A 243 13.91 8.88 -20.13
C GLY A 243 14.34 8.91 -18.66
N ASP A 244 13.43 9.14 -17.72
CA ASP A 244 13.73 9.02 -16.29
C ASP A 244 14.12 7.60 -15.92
N TYR A 245 15.04 7.48 -14.97
CA TYR A 245 15.49 6.18 -14.49
C TYR A 245 14.78 5.79 -13.21
N VAL A 246 14.11 4.64 -13.22
CA VAL A 246 13.42 4.07 -12.07
C VAL A 246 14.15 2.87 -11.51
N SER A 247 13.96 2.62 -10.21
CA SER A 247 14.60 1.50 -9.52
C SER A 247 13.68 0.89 -8.46
N PRO A 248 13.81 -0.40 -8.17
CA PRO A 248 13.10 -1.06 -7.08
C PRO A 248 13.32 -0.36 -5.74
N GLY A 249 12.27 -0.34 -4.90
CA GLY A 249 12.33 0.28 -3.57
C GLY A 249 12.13 1.80 -3.55
N ARG A 250 12.03 2.46 -4.71
CA ARG A 250 11.68 3.89 -4.80
C ARG A 250 10.32 4.05 -5.44
N PRO A 251 9.34 4.69 -4.76
CA PRO A 251 8.04 4.99 -5.35
C PRO A 251 8.21 5.86 -6.60
N ALA A 252 7.55 5.47 -7.68
CA ALA A 252 7.58 6.18 -8.94
C ALA A 252 6.41 7.17 -9.06
N LEU A 253 5.22 6.78 -8.60
CA LEU A 253 4.01 7.60 -8.55
C LEU A 253 3.10 7.12 -7.43
N ALA A 254 2.03 7.85 -7.16
CA ALA A 254 1.05 7.51 -6.15
C ALA A 254 -0.36 7.48 -6.76
N ILE A 255 -1.20 6.58 -6.25
CA ILE A 255 -2.61 6.44 -6.62
C ILE A 255 -3.45 6.57 -5.34
N VAL A 256 -4.43 7.46 -5.36
CA VAL A 256 -5.46 7.56 -4.31
C VAL A 256 -6.49 6.48 -4.55
N ASP A 257 -6.61 5.56 -3.59
CA ASP A 257 -7.52 4.40 -3.71
C ASP A 257 -8.98 4.85 -3.68
N ALA A 258 -9.73 4.48 -4.71
CA ALA A 258 -11.15 4.80 -4.85
C ALA A 258 -12.05 4.03 -3.88
N SER A 259 -11.59 2.95 -3.30
CA SER A 259 -12.37 2.08 -2.41
C SER A 259 -12.19 2.39 -0.92
N ALA A 260 -11.16 3.15 -0.57
CA ALA A 260 -10.73 3.36 0.82
C ALA A 260 -11.17 4.71 1.43
N TRP A 261 -12.18 5.36 0.85
CA TRP A 261 -12.64 6.66 1.31
C TRP A 261 -13.23 6.60 2.73
N ARG A 262 -12.79 7.54 3.56
CA ARG A 262 -13.23 7.74 4.93
C ARG A 262 -13.20 9.22 5.29
N VAL A 263 -13.84 9.59 6.38
CA VAL A 263 -13.75 10.93 6.96
C VAL A 263 -13.04 10.80 8.31
N ILE A 264 -12.04 11.62 8.51
CA ILE A 264 -11.36 11.77 9.80
C ILE A 264 -11.95 12.99 10.49
N ALA A 265 -12.63 12.78 11.60
CA ALA A 265 -13.23 13.86 12.38
C ALA A 265 -12.50 14.03 13.72
N ASN A 266 -11.98 15.22 13.93
CA ASN A 266 -11.23 15.55 15.15
C ASN A 266 -12.20 16.07 16.22
N TYR A 267 -12.55 15.23 17.19
CA TYR A 267 -13.42 15.59 18.30
C TYR A 267 -12.65 15.96 19.55
N LYS A 268 -13.22 16.88 20.33
CA LYS A 268 -12.75 17.13 21.71
C LYS A 268 -12.97 15.86 22.55
N GLU A 269 -12.02 15.56 23.46
CA GLU A 269 -12.03 14.36 24.30
C GLU A 269 -13.36 14.15 25.04
N TYR A 270 -14.03 15.23 25.45
CA TYR A 270 -15.32 15.20 26.12
C TYR A 270 -16.43 14.46 25.32
N TYR A 271 -16.41 14.53 23.98
CA TYR A 271 -17.42 13.90 23.14
C TYR A 271 -17.18 12.41 22.88
N LEU A 272 -15.97 11.90 23.08
CA LEU A 272 -15.61 10.54 22.69
C LEU A 272 -16.41 9.46 23.42
N ARG A 273 -16.81 9.70 24.66
CA ARG A 273 -17.66 8.77 25.42
C ARG A 273 -19.02 8.51 24.76
N HIS A 274 -19.46 9.42 23.88
CA HIS A 274 -20.73 9.36 23.19
C HIS A 274 -20.60 8.86 21.74
N LEU A 275 -19.39 8.52 21.29
CA LEU A 275 -19.07 8.10 19.92
C LEU A 275 -18.50 6.67 19.87
N PRO A 276 -19.19 5.66 20.45
CA PRO A 276 -18.70 4.30 20.38
C PRO A 276 -18.63 3.81 18.93
N PRO A 277 -17.73 2.85 18.62
CA PRO A 277 -17.70 2.20 17.32
C PRO A 277 -19.08 1.66 16.93
N GLY A 278 -19.46 1.84 15.66
CA GLY A 278 -20.77 1.46 15.13
C GLY A 278 -21.82 2.58 15.18
N ARG A 279 -21.62 3.66 15.93
CA ARG A 279 -22.55 4.80 16.00
C ARG A 279 -22.73 5.45 14.64
N GLN A 280 -23.97 5.76 14.28
CA GLN A 280 -24.29 6.55 13.08
C GLN A 280 -24.07 8.03 13.35
N VAL A 281 -23.49 8.71 12.37
CA VAL A 281 -23.24 10.16 12.37
C VAL A 281 -23.58 10.73 11.00
N TRP A 282 -23.79 12.03 10.96
CA TRP A 282 -24.09 12.77 9.75
C TRP A 282 -22.87 13.60 9.33
N VAL A 283 -22.55 13.57 8.04
CA VAL A 283 -21.38 14.24 7.48
C VAL A 283 -21.81 15.17 6.36
N TRP A 284 -21.37 16.41 6.41
CA TRP A 284 -21.41 17.35 5.29
C TRP A 284 -20.01 17.46 4.70
N LEU A 285 -19.92 17.33 3.40
CA LEU A 285 -18.69 17.60 2.65
C LEU A 285 -18.75 19.01 2.10
N ASP A 286 -17.73 19.81 2.29
CA ASP A 286 -17.71 21.18 1.75
C ASP A 286 -17.71 21.20 0.21
N SER A 287 -17.27 20.10 -0.43
CA SER A 287 -17.41 19.89 -1.86
C SER A 287 -18.86 19.72 -2.33
N ASN A 288 -19.79 19.33 -1.43
CA ASN A 288 -21.22 19.20 -1.70
C ASN A 288 -22.06 19.61 -0.48
N PRO A 289 -22.18 20.92 -0.18
CA PRO A 289 -22.73 21.42 1.07
C PRO A 289 -24.25 21.20 1.22
N TRP A 290 -24.96 20.89 0.16
CA TRP A 290 -26.40 20.66 0.17
C TRP A 290 -26.79 19.20 0.38
N HIS A 291 -25.82 18.30 0.48
CA HIS A 291 -26.07 16.87 0.68
C HIS A 291 -25.53 16.38 2.02
N LEU A 292 -26.39 15.67 2.76
CA LEU A 292 -26.07 15.11 4.05
C LEU A 292 -25.80 13.60 3.89
N TYR A 293 -24.58 13.19 4.17
CA TYR A 293 -24.15 11.79 4.06
C TYR A 293 -24.25 11.10 5.41
N ARG A 294 -24.69 9.85 5.40
CA ARG A 294 -24.63 9.00 6.59
C ARG A 294 -23.28 8.33 6.68
N ALA A 295 -22.71 8.36 7.88
CA ALA A 295 -21.47 7.65 8.17
C ALA A 295 -21.60 6.86 9.47
N ARG A 296 -20.69 5.92 9.67
CA ARG A 296 -20.61 5.11 10.88
C ARG A 296 -19.22 5.27 11.50
N VAL A 297 -19.18 5.41 12.81
CA VAL A 297 -17.92 5.41 13.55
C VAL A 297 -17.24 4.04 13.38
N GLN A 298 -16.11 4.02 12.73
CA GLN A 298 -15.27 2.83 12.56
C GLN A 298 -14.39 2.60 13.79
N GLY A 299 -13.82 3.67 14.33
CA GLY A 299 -12.96 3.61 15.49
C GLY A 299 -12.46 4.98 15.92
N ILE A 300 -11.93 5.02 17.14
CA ILE A 300 -11.34 6.20 17.76
C ILE A 300 -9.84 5.92 17.89
N ALA A 301 -9.00 6.88 17.53
CA ALA A 301 -7.56 6.75 17.75
C ALA A 301 -7.23 6.79 19.25
N HIS A 302 -6.60 5.75 19.75
CA HIS A 302 -6.20 5.66 21.17
C HIS A 302 -4.84 6.33 21.45
N ALA A 303 -4.11 6.74 20.40
CA ALA A 303 -2.83 7.41 20.51
C ALA A 303 -2.75 8.58 19.51
N ILE A 304 -2.28 9.73 20.00
CA ILE A 304 -1.95 10.89 19.18
C ILE A 304 -0.51 11.32 19.50
N SER A 305 0.25 11.70 18.48
CA SER A 305 1.58 12.27 18.69
C SER A 305 1.48 13.70 19.22
N ARG A 306 2.31 14.03 20.20
CA ARG A 306 2.43 15.38 20.79
C ARG A 306 3.60 16.17 20.18
N ASP A 307 4.52 15.48 19.54
CA ASP A 307 5.70 16.07 18.93
C ASP A 307 5.66 15.85 17.41
N ARG A 308 5.90 16.92 16.66
CA ARG A 308 5.97 16.88 15.19
C ARG A 308 7.11 15.99 14.69
N ARG A 309 8.13 15.75 15.50
CA ARG A 309 9.31 14.95 15.18
C ARG A 309 9.22 13.49 15.63
N ALA A 310 8.25 13.17 16.47
CA ALA A 310 8.08 11.84 17.04
C ALA A 310 7.16 11.01 16.17
N SER A 311 7.75 10.07 15.45
CA SER A 311 7.10 8.89 14.85
C SER A 311 6.11 9.13 13.71
N THR A 312 6.45 8.61 12.53
CA THR A 312 5.54 8.41 11.39
C THR A 312 4.43 7.41 11.65
N LEU A 313 4.46 6.70 12.78
CA LEU A 313 3.53 5.62 13.12
C LEU A 313 2.28 6.09 13.87
N VAL A 314 2.24 7.33 14.36
CA VAL A 314 1.11 7.86 15.12
C VAL A 314 0.63 9.18 14.49
N PRO A 315 -0.69 9.38 14.29
CA PRO A 315 -1.23 10.63 13.75
C PRO A 315 -0.76 11.85 14.53
N TYR A 316 -0.22 12.85 13.83
CA TYR A 316 0.16 14.12 14.42
C TYR A 316 -1.04 15.06 14.43
N VAL A 317 -1.33 15.65 15.58
CA VAL A 317 -2.32 16.71 15.72
C VAL A 317 -1.57 17.99 16.13
N SER A 318 -1.53 18.99 15.26
CA SER A 318 -0.81 20.24 15.53
C SER A 318 -1.39 20.97 16.75
N PRO A 319 -0.53 21.43 17.68
CA PRO A 319 -1.00 22.31 18.75
C PRO A 319 -1.33 23.69 18.16
N THR A 320 -2.45 24.24 18.55
CA THR A 320 -2.81 25.63 18.26
C THR A 320 -2.29 26.51 19.41
N VAL A 321 -1.55 27.53 19.06
CA VAL A 321 -1.02 28.70 19.80
C VAL A 321 -0.92 28.59 21.34
N ASP A 322 0.28 28.76 21.87
CA ASP A 322 0.71 28.45 23.26
C ASP A 322 0.09 29.27 24.39
N TRP A 323 -0.61 30.37 24.14
CA TRP A 323 -1.13 31.25 25.18
C TRP A 323 -2.54 30.92 25.70
N ILE A 324 -3.31 30.11 24.91
CA ILE A 324 -4.59 29.56 25.34
C ILE A 324 -4.52 28.03 25.29
N ARG A 325 -4.80 27.34 26.38
CA ARG A 325 -4.95 25.89 26.41
C ARG A 325 -6.18 25.49 25.61
N LEU A 326 -6.01 25.20 24.35
CA LEU A 326 -7.06 24.61 23.54
C LEU A 326 -7.20 23.12 23.90
N ASN A 327 -8.45 22.70 24.08
CA ASN A 327 -8.76 21.29 24.32
C ASN A 327 -8.25 20.45 23.14
N ARG A 328 -7.53 19.38 23.44
CA ARG A 328 -7.01 18.47 22.42
C ARG A 328 -8.14 17.80 21.68
N ARG A 329 -7.92 17.59 20.41
CA ARG A 329 -8.82 16.85 19.54
C ARG A 329 -8.26 15.47 19.28
N ILE A 330 -9.11 14.46 19.26
CA ILE A 330 -8.75 13.06 18.99
C ILE A 330 -9.43 12.65 17.70
N PRO A 331 -8.70 12.10 16.72
CA PRO A 331 -9.26 11.71 15.45
C PRO A 331 -10.16 10.48 15.60
N VAL A 332 -11.37 10.60 15.09
CA VAL A 332 -12.38 9.55 14.95
C VAL A 332 -12.50 9.20 13.48
N ARG A 333 -12.31 7.94 13.13
CA ARG A 333 -12.50 7.44 11.76
C ARG A 333 -13.95 7.12 11.50
N LEU A 334 -14.47 7.68 10.42
CA LEU A 334 -15.85 7.53 9.99
C LEU A 334 -15.88 6.89 8.61
N GLN A 335 -16.61 5.81 8.47
CA GLN A 335 -16.88 5.18 7.18
C GLN A 335 -18.18 5.70 6.62
N LEU A 336 -18.18 6.24 5.41
CA LEU A 336 -19.38 6.65 4.70
C LEU A 336 -20.22 5.41 4.34
N ILE A 337 -21.52 5.44 4.62
CA ILE A 337 -22.46 4.33 4.31
C ILE A 337 -22.87 4.42 2.84
N ASP A 338 -23.21 5.63 2.40
CA ASP A 338 -23.60 5.93 1.03
C ASP A 338 -22.64 7.01 0.48
N PRO A 339 -21.40 6.63 0.11
CA PRO A 339 -20.43 7.62 -0.37
C PRO A 339 -20.89 8.20 -1.71
N PRO A 340 -20.59 9.48 -1.97
CA PRO A 340 -20.74 10.05 -3.31
C PRO A 340 -19.80 9.32 -4.29
N PRO A 341 -20.01 9.47 -5.61
CA PRO A 341 -19.08 8.92 -6.60
C PRO A 341 -17.65 9.34 -6.26
N PRO A 342 -16.67 8.42 -6.35
CA PRO A 342 -15.28 8.67 -5.94
C PRO A 342 -14.65 9.92 -6.63
N GLN A 343 -15.15 10.26 -7.82
CA GLN A 343 -14.72 11.43 -8.60
C GLN A 343 -15.08 12.77 -7.92
N ASN A 344 -16.01 12.77 -6.99
CA ASN A 344 -16.46 13.96 -6.26
C ASN A 344 -15.87 14.04 -4.84
N LEU A 345 -14.98 13.10 -4.50
CA LEU A 345 -14.25 13.07 -3.25
C LEU A 345 -12.82 13.53 -3.48
N PHE A 346 -12.38 14.48 -2.68
CA PHE A 346 -11.02 15.02 -2.74
C PHE A 346 -10.33 14.73 -1.40
N MET A 347 -9.20 14.08 -1.45
CA MET A 347 -8.40 13.82 -0.26
C MET A 347 -7.93 15.15 0.35
N GLY A 348 -8.14 15.34 1.65
CA GLY A 348 -7.83 16.58 2.35
C GLY A 348 -8.94 17.63 2.27
N ALA A 349 -10.06 17.39 1.57
CA ALA A 349 -11.20 18.30 1.56
C ALA A 349 -11.86 18.38 2.93
N ASP A 350 -12.27 19.59 3.30
CA ASP A 350 -12.93 19.84 4.59
C ASP A 350 -14.33 19.22 4.66
N ALA A 351 -14.67 18.76 5.86
CA ALA A 351 -15.96 18.17 6.17
C ALA A 351 -16.43 18.66 7.55
N ARG A 352 -17.73 18.53 7.78
CA ARG A 352 -18.38 18.81 9.09
C ARG A 352 -19.14 17.58 9.54
N VAL A 353 -19.05 17.28 10.79
CA VAL A 353 -19.68 16.05 11.34
C VAL A 353 -20.57 16.37 12.53
N LEU A 354 -21.75 15.77 12.51
CA LEU A 354 -22.74 15.87 13.56
C LEU A 354 -23.11 14.47 14.04
N ALA A 355 -23.04 14.27 15.35
CA ALA A 355 -23.54 13.07 16.01
C ALA A 355 -24.57 13.44 17.08
N PHE A 356 -25.69 12.73 17.11
CA PHE A 356 -26.68 12.81 18.18
C PHE A 356 -26.43 11.69 19.19
N TYR A 357 -26.55 11.98 20.50
CA TYR A 357 -26.34 11.00 21.58
C TYR A 357 -27.35 11.14 22.72
#